data_994f08bb207145ffa72a1be0927ab25e
#
_entry.id   994f08bb207145ffa72a1be0927ab25e
#
_cell.length_a   1.000
_cell.length_b   1.000
_cell.length_c   1.000
_cell.angle_alpha   90.00
_cell.angle_beta   90.00
_cell.angle_gamma   90.00
#
_symmetry.space_group_name_H-M   'P 1'
#
loop_
_entity.id
_entity.type
_entity.pdbx_description
1 polymer ?
#
loop_
_entity_poly.entity_id
_entity_poly.type
_entity_poly.pdbx_seq_one_letter_code
_entity_poly.pdbx_strand_id
1 'polypeptide(L)'
;MNRLLSDRRSFLSAATLLLAGTGSRYAFSQGKPERAKLGIAVGSKASLENLPLTIADRLGYFAGEGLEVEIHDLGGGVKALQSVVGGTDDVVAGAFEQTINLQRKDQFFRAFVLLGRAPQIAVGVCTRTMSFYKTVADLKGRKIGIAMAGSMAQTVARSVLTRGGVVPSDVHFVELASVGAAVSAVRSGQLHAISCTEPLMTVLEHRAEVRIIADTRSLSGAQELFGGPMPAACLYAPADFVQKNPKTVQALTHAIVHALKWLQTASPSDLIKEVPEAYQLGDRSLYLASFNKVREAIAVDGLISDEGSKTALRVIGRLDSSIKLDKIDLARTFTNEFARKAKDKFRA
;
A
#
# COMPACT_ATOMS: atom_id res chain seq x y z
N MET A 1 -70.40 -43.48 -46.00
CA MET A 1 -69.27 -44.35 -46.42
C MET A 1 -67.99 -43.54 -46.36
N ASN A 2 -67.24 -43.75 -45.28
CA ASN A 2 -65.81 -43.84 -45.03
C ASN A 2 -64.86 -42.74 -45.52
N ARG A 3 -64.23 -42.20 -44.46
CA ARG A 3 -62.76 -41.95 -44.26
C ARG A 3 -62.16 -40.83 -45.05
N LEU A 4 -61.74 -39.82 -44.29
CA LEU A 4 -60.30 -39.47 -44.05
C LEU A 4 -60.21 -38.32 -43.08
N LEU A 5 -60.16 -38.68 -41.81
CA LEU A 5 -59.60 -37.84 -40.73
C LEU A 5 -58.24 -38.47 -40.42
N SER A 6 -57.19 -37.85 -40.80
CA SER A 6 -55.91 -38.11 -40.12
C SER A 6 -54.92 -37.00 -40.40
N ASP A 7 -54.26 -36.61 -39.28
CA ASP A 7 -52.93 -36.02 -39.14
C ASP A 7 -52.70 -34.52 -39.40
N ARG A 8 -53.22 -33.76 -38.40
CA ARG A 8 -52.70 -32.43 -38.06
C ARG A 8 -51.80 -32.41 -36.81
N ARG A 9 -51.19 -33.55 -36.45
CA ARG A 9 -50.39 -33.64 -35.21
C ARG A 9 -48.91 -33.87 -35.38
N SER A 10 -48.36 -33.87 -36.60
CA SER A 10 -46.97 -34.19 -36.86
C SER A 10 -46.09 -33.05 -37.39
N PHE A 11 -46.58 -31.78 -37.38
CA PHE A 11 -45.80 -30.63 -37.87
C PHE A 11 -45.39 -29.61 -36.80
N LEU A 12 -45.59 -29.92 -35.52
CA LEU A 12 -45.22 -29.00 -34.40
C LEU A 12 -44.07 -29.50 -33.52
N SER A 13 -43.27 -30.48 -33.95
CA SER A 13 -42.18 -31.05 -33.16
C SER A 13 -40.76 -30.84 -33.75
N ALA A 14 -40.60 -29.97 -34.73
CA ALA A 14 -39.30 -29.76 -35.36
C ALA A 14 -38.77 -28.30 -35.32
N ALA A 15 -39.37 -27.40 -34.53
CA ALA A 15 -38.96 -25.99 -34.48
C ALA A 15 -38.46 -25.48 -33.12
N THR A 16 -38.13 -26.37 -32.17
CA THR A 16 -37.73 -25.95 -30.80
C THR A 16 -36.33 -26.42 -30.38
N LEU A 17 -35.41 -26.64 -31.29
CA LEU A 17 -34.07 -27.17 -30.99
C LEU A 17 -32.91 -26.41 -31.68
N LEU A 18 -33.03 -25.09 -31.87
CA LEU A 18 -31.98 -24.29 -32.50
C LEU A 18 -31.84 -22.86 -31.91
N LEU A 19 -32.09 -22.69 -30.60
CA LEU A 19 -31.86 -21.43 -29.89
C LEU A 19 -31.17 -21.64 -28.52
N ALA A 20 -30.39 -22.71 -28.39
CA ALA A 20 -29.55 -22.95 -27.22
C ALA A 20 -28.10 -23.04 -27.69
N GLY A 21 -27.40 -21.92 -27.74
CA GLY A 21 -25.95 -22.02 -27.87
C GLY A 21 -25.27 -20.95 -28.72
N THR A 22 -25.35 -19.70 -28.35
CA THR A 22 -24.22 -18.79 -28.60
C THR A 22 -24.21 -17.69 -27.53
N GLY A 23 -24.29 -18.06 -26.29
CA GLY A 23 -23.70 -17.27 -25.22
C GLY A 23 -22.19 -17.47 -25.30
N SER A 24 -21.52 -16.93 -26.32
CA SER A 24 -20.08 -16.78 -26.30
C SER A 24 -19.73 -15.90 -25.12
N ARG A 25 -19.49 -16.53 -23.98
CA ARG A 25 -18.66 -15.95 -22.95
C ARG A 25 -17.34 -15.65 -23.67
N TYR A 26 -17.14 -14.41 -24.05
CA TYR A 26 -15.81 -13.91 -24.30
C TYR A 26 -15.06 -14.03 -22.96
N ALA A 27 -14.62 -15.24 -22.64
CA ALA A 27 -13.48 -15.42 -21.77
C ALA A 27 -12.35 -14.72 -22.50
N PHE A 28 -12.07 -13.48 -22.12
CA PHE A 28 -10.79 -12.86 -22.41
C PHE A 28 -9.76 -13.86 -21.88
N SER A 29 -9.22 -14.68 -22.79
CA SER A 29 -8.06 -15.51 -22.51
C SER A 29 -6.92 -14.54 -22.27
N GLN A 30 -6.80 -14.06 -21.04
CA GLN A 30 -5.55 -13.47 -20.58
C GLN A 30 -4.55 -14.62 -20.67
N GLY A 31 -3.61 -14.52 -21.61
CA GLY A 31 -2.58 -15.55 -21.77
C GLY A 31 -1.87 -15.75 -20.42
N LYS A 32 -1.47 -17.00 -20.13
CA LYS A 32 -0.81 -17.36 -18.86
C LYS A 32 0.27 -16.34 -18.47
N PRO A 33 0.39 -15.99 -17.17
CA PRO A 33 1.51 -15.19 -16.68
C PRO A 33 2.85 -15.76 -17.14
N GLU A 34 3.82 -14.91 -17.45
CA GLU A 34 5.18 -15.33 -17.85
C GLU A 34 5.89 -16.03 -16.68
N ARG A 35 5.57 -15.55 -15.45
CA ARG A 35 6.01 -16.13 -14.18
C ARG A 35 4.80 -16.34 -13.28
N ALA A 36 4.41 -17.60 -13.08
CA ALA A 36 3.29 -17.93 -12.21
C ALA A 36 3.69 -17.91 -10.72
N LYS A 37 4.93 -18.31 -10.41
CA LYS A 37 5.46 -18.29 -9.03
C LYS A 37 6.41 -17.12 -8.85
N LEU A 38 6.16 -16.32 -7.77
CA LEU A 38 6.97 -15.14 -7.45
C LEU A 38 6.93 -14.76 -5.97
N GLY A 39 8.00 -14.08 -5.51
CA GLY A 39 8.14 -13.52 -4.18
C GLY A 39 7.76 -12.03 -4.14
N ILE A 40 6.96 -11.64 -3.15
CA ILE A 40 6.71 -10.23 -2.80
C ILE A 40 7.33 -9.93 -1.45
N ALA A 41 8.35 -9.07 -1.44
CA ALA A 41 8.96 -8.58 -0.22
C ALA A 41 8.15 -7.44 0.39
N VAL A 42 7.89 -7.50 1.69
CA VAL A 42 7.15 -6.47 2.42
C VAL A 42 7.84 -6.12 3.74
N GLY A 43 7.74 -4.86 4.15
CA GLY A 43 8.35 -4.40 5.40
C GLY A 43 7.64 -4.90 6.64
N SER A 44 6.32 -5.00 6.60
CA SER A 44 5.46 -5.60 7.63
C SER A 44 4.12 -5.98 7.03
N LYS A 45 3.77 -7.27 7.11
CA LYS A 45 2.44 -7.76 6.71
C LYS A 45 1.32 -7.20 7.57
N ALA A 46 1.59 -6.95 8.84
CA ALA A 46 0.61 -6.49 9.82
C ALA A 46 0.28 -4.99 9.70
N SER A 47 1.07 -4.22 8.95
CA SER A 47 0.82 -2.79 8.73
C SER A 47 -0.40 -2.57 7.83
N LEU A 48 -1.28 -1.62 8.20
CA LEU A 48 -2.49 -1.33 7.42
C LEU A 48 -2.19 -0.76 6.02
N GLU A 49 -1.01 -0.20 5.81
CA GLU A 49 -0.57 0.23 4.47
C GLU A 49 -0.46 -0.95 3.47
N ASN A 50 -0.26 -2.18 4.00
CA ASN A 50 -0.18 -3.43 3.22
C ASN A 50 -1.47 -4.25 3.28
N LEU A 51 -2.55 -3.71 3.87
CA LEU A 51 -3.83 -4.40 3.95
C LEU A 51 -4.38 -4.86 2.59
N PRO A 52 -4.27 -4.08 1.49
CA PRO A 52 -4.69 -4.56 0.17
C PRO A 52 -3.96 -5.84 -0.28
N LEU A 53 -2.67 -5.96 0.05
CA LEU A 53 -1.88 -7.16 -0.23
C LEU A 53 -2.38 -8.35 0.60
N THR A 54 -2.64 -8.15 1.89
CA THR A 54 -3.19 -9.18 2.80
C THR A 54 -4.55 -9.66 2.30
N ILE A 55 -5.45 -8.76 1.90
CA ILE A 55 -6.78 -9.13 1.39
C ILE A 55 -6.68 -9.88 0.06
N ALA A 56 -5.79 -9.47 -0.85
CA ALA A 56 -5.59 -10.18 -2.12
C ALA A 56 -5.12 -11.63 -1.89
N ASP A 57 -4.23 -11.85 -0.93
CA ASP A 57 -3.74 -13.17 -0.54
C ASP A 57 -4.85 -14.00 0.13
N ARG A 58 -5.49 -13.46 1.16
CA ARG A 58 -6.51 -14.15 1.96
C ARG A 58 -7.75 -14.56 1.18
N LEU A 59 -8.18 -13.73 0.24
CA LEU A 59 -9.34 -14.01 -0.63
C LEU A 59 -8.97 -14.76 -1.91
N GLY A 60 -7.71 -15.19 -2.05
CA GLY A 60 -7.27 -16.00 -3.19
C GLY A 60 -7.23 -15.25 -4.52
N TYR A 61 -7.16 -13.91 -4.51
CA TYR A 61 -7.19 -13.13 -5.74
C TYR A 61 -5.94 -13.33 -6.60
N PHE A 62 -4.78 -13.60 -5.99
CA PHE A 62 -3.58 -13.97 -6.73
C PHE A 62 -3.75 -15.31 -7.46
N ALA A 63 -4.26 -16.33 -6.75
CA ALA A 63 -4.54 -17.64 -7.33
C ALA A 63 -5.60 -17.54 -8.45
N GLY A 64 -6.63 -16.69 -8.27
CA GLY A 64 -7.65 -16.41 -9.27
C GLY A 64 -7.11 -15.80 -10.58
N GLU A 65 -5.98 -15.11 -10.52
CA GLU A 65 -5.27 -14.57 -11.68
C GLU A 65 -4.14 -15.52 -12.18
N GLY A 66 -4.05 -16.74 -11.63
CA GLY A 66 -3.08 -17.76 -12.03
C GLY A 66 -1.68 -17.56 -11.44
N LEU A 67 -1.57 -16.89 -10.30
CA LEU A 67 -0.31 -16.63 -9.61
C LEU A 67 -0.20 -17.44 -8.32
N GLU A 68 0.99 -17.99 -8.06
CA GLU A 68 1.44 -18.50 -6.77
C GLU A 68 2.38 -17.47 -6.16
N VAL A 69 1.90 -16.73 -5.17
CA VAL A 69 2.62 -15.61 -4.54
C VAL A 69 3.08 -16.01 -3.14
N GLU A 70 4.38 -15.86 -2.88
CA GLU A 70 4.94 -15.95 -1.54
C GLU A 70 5.22 -14.53 -1.02
N ILE A 71 4.62 -14.16 0.12
CA ILE A 71 4.81 -12.84 0.71
C ILE A 71 5.80 -12.97 1.86
N HIS A 72 6.97 -12.30 1.75
CA HIS A 72 8.04 -12.33 2.74
C HIS A 72 8.04 -11.08 3.59
N ASP A 73 7.78 -11.24 4.90
CA ASP A 73 7.86 -10.17 5.90
C ASP A 73 9.29 -10.02 6.40
N LEU A 74 9.93 -8.91 6.07
CA LEU A 74 11.36 -8.69 6.33
C LEU A 74 11.63 -7.71 7.49
N GLY A 75 10.57 -7.27 8.19
CA GLY A 75 10.69 -6.40 9.36
C GLY A 75 11.17 -4.98 9.04
N GLY A 76 10.99 -4.51 7.79
CA GLY A 76 11.29 -3.13 7.39
C GLY A 76 11.33 -2.93 5.88
N GLY A 77 10.75 -1.82 5.40
CA GLY A 77 10.63 -1.53 3.97
C GLY A 77 11.97 -1.43 3.23
N VAL A 78 13.02 -0.98 3.91
CA VAL A 78 14.38 -0.93 3.32
C VAL A 78 14.93 -2.34 3.10
N LYS A 79 14.69 -3.27 4.04
CA LYS A 79 15.09 -4.68 3.88
C LYS A 79 14.29 -5.36 2.76
N ALA A 80 12.99 -5.06 2.65
CA ALA A 80 12.17 -5.53 1.55
C ALA A 80 12.71 -5.09 0.20
N LEU A 81 13.10 -3.83 0.08
CA LEU A 81 13.75 -3.32 -1.12
C LEU A 81 15.08 -4.04 -1.39
N GLN A 82 15.92 -4.23 -0.37
CA GLN A 82 17.22 -4.91 -0.51
C GLN A 82 17.07 -6.36 -0.97
N SER A 83 16.01 -7.07 -0.54
CA SER A 83 15.71 -8.44 -0.99
C SER A 83 15.48 -8.50 -2.49
N VAL A 84 14.73 -7.53 -3.05
CA VAL A 84 14.48 -7.49 -4.51
C VAL A 84 15.70 -6.99 -5.28
N VAL A 85 16.45 -6.02 -4.76
CA VAL A 85 17.71 -5.57 -5.37
C VAL A 85 18.73 -6.71 -5.41
N GLY A 86 18.75 -7.56 -4.38
CA GLY A 86 19.60 -8.76 -4.29
C GLY A 86 19.09 -9.96 -5.10
N GLY A 87 17.89 -9.89 -5.70
CA GLY A 87 17.31 -10.94 -6.53
C GLY A 87 16.69 -12.12 -5.76
N THR A 88 16.47 -11.98 -4.45
CA THR A 88 15.79 -13.00 -3.63
C THR A 88 14.28 -12.97 -3.84
N ASP A 89 13.71 -11.78 -3.93
CA ASP A 89 12.31 -11.55 -4.26
C ASP A 89 12.17 -10.85 -5.60
N ASP A 90 10.96 -10.84 -6.18
CA ASP A 90 10.68 -10.28 -7.49
C ASP A 90 10.06 -8.88 -7.43
N VAL A 91 9.23 -8.63 -6.43
CA VAL A 91 8.41 -7.42 -6.28
C VAL A 91 8.51 -6.89 -4.85
N VAL A 92 8.53 -5.58 -4.70
CA VAL A 92 8.43 -4.90 -3.40
C VAL A 92 7.01 -4.39 -3.19
N ALA A 93 6.43 -4.64 -2.02
CA ALA A 93 5.32 -3.86 -1.48
C ALA A 93 5.91 -2.80 -0.53
N GLY A 94 5.95 -1.54 -0.96
CA GLY A 94 6.64 -0.50 -0.20
C GLY A 94 6.40 0.91 -0.73
N ALA A 95 7.14 1.87 -0.20
CA ALA A 95 6.91 3.28 -0.44
C ALA A 95 7.33 3.74 -1.85
N PHE A 96 6.46 4.48 -2.52
CA PHE A 96 6.65 4.99 -3.88
C PHE A 96 7.95 5.82 -4.03
N GLU A 97 8.27 6.64 -3.05
CA GLU A 97 9.49 7.48 -3.08
C GLU A 97 10.79 6.68 -3.27
N GLN A 98 10.77 5.37 -2.97
CA GLN A 98 11.95 4.54 -3.18
C GLN A 98 12.28 4.39 -4.67
N THR A 99 11.30 4.44 -5.57
CA THR A 99 11.55 4.41 -7.01
C THR A 99 12.35 5.63 -7.47
N ILE A 100 12.10 6.79 -6.84
CA ILE A 100 12.85 8.04 -7.08
C ILE A 100 14.27 7.92 -6.49
N ASN A 101 14.38 7.43 -5.24
CA ASN A 101 15.66 7.26 -4.56
C ASN A 101 16.58 6.24 -5.26
N LEU A 102 16.02 5.20 -5.86
CA LEU A 102 16.75 4.20 -6.64
C LEU A 102 17.27 4.80 -7.95
N GLN A 103 16.46 5.60 -8.63
CA GLN A 103 16.89 6.25 -9.89
C GLN A 103 18.12 7.14 -9.68
N ARG A 104 18.26 7.78 -8.51
CA ARG A 104 19.49 8.53 -8.14
C ARG A 104 20.75 7.66 -8.09
N LYS A 105 20.60 6.35 -7.96
CA LYS A 105 21.67 5.36 -7.91
C LYS A 105 21.78 4.56 -9.20
N ASP A 106 21.19 5.08 -10.28
CA ASP A 106 21.09 4.43 -11.59
C ASP A 106 20.41 3.06 -11.54
N GLN A 107 19.57 2.84 -10.52
CA GLN A 107 18.73 1.65 -10.38
C GLN A 107 17.30 1.99 -10.76
N PHE A 108 16.79 1.39 -11.83
CA PHE A 108 15.48 1.72 -12.39
C PHE A 108 14.44 0.71 -11.94
N PHE A 109 13.56 1.17 -11.08
CA PHE A 109 12.39 0.46 -10.61
C PHE A 109 11.13 1.18 -11.06
N ARG A 110 10.07 0.43 -11.29
CA ARG A 110 8.80 0.98 -11.78
C ARG A 110 7.65 0.52 -10.89
N ALA A 111 6.93 1.45 -10.29
CA ALA A 111 5.67 1.18 -9.60
C ALA A 111 4.56 0.95 -10.64
N PHE A 112 3.68 -0.02 -10.40
CA PHE A 112 2.65 -0.41 -11.37
C PHE A 112 1.24 -0.50 -10.77
N VAL A 113 1.09 -0.45 -9.44
CA VAL A 113 -0.20 -0.33 -8.75
C VAL A 113 -0.01 0.33 -7.39
N LEU A 114 -0.84 1.32 -7.10
CA LEU A 114 -0.87 2.04 -5.83
C LEU A 114 -1.76 1.31 -4.82
N LEU A 115 -1.29 1.15 -3.58
CA LEU A 115 -2.04 0.60 -2.45
C LEU A 115 -2.57 1.72 -1.55
N GLY A 116 -1.79 2.80 -1.38
CA GLY A 116 -2.11 3.90 -0.49
C GLY A 116 -1.87 5.28 -1.11
N ARG A 117 -2.89 6.15 -1.05
CA ARG A 117 -2.88 7.54 -1.57
C ARG A 117 -2.23 8.55 -0.62
N ALA A 118 -2.02 8.13 0.64
CA ALA A 118 -1.34 8.90 1.66
C ALA A 118 -0.47 7.96 2.52
N PRO A 119 0.54 8.45 3.24
CA PRO A 119 1.49 7.62 3.99
C PRO A 119 0.88 6.74 5.07
N GLN A 120 -0.31 7.07 5.60
CA GLN A 120 -0.96 6.34 6.71
C GLN A 120 -0.10 6.33 7.99
N ILE A 121 0.70 7.36 8.18
CA ILE A 121 1.64 7.54 9.27
C ILE A 121 1.23 8.75 10.09
N ALA A 122 1.36 8.66 11.40
CA ALA A 122 1.26 9.83 12.27
C ALA A 122 2.55 10.02 13.08
N VAL A 123 2.78 11.25 13.50
CA VAL A 123 3.85 11.62 14.44
C VAL A 123 3.21 12.02 15.75
N GLY A 124 3.58 11.31 16.81
CA GLY A 124 3.09 11.59 18.17
C GLY A 124 4.25 11.92 19.10
N VAL A 125 4.05 12.92 19.98
CA VAL A 125 4.95 13.19 21.09
C VAL A 125 4.54 12.33 22.29
N CYS A 126 5.52 11.73 22.98
CA CYS A 126 5.27 10.88 24.14
C CYS A 126 4.83 11.74 25.33
N THR A 127 3.64 11.48 25.84
CA THR A 127 3.03 12.28 26.93
C THR A 127 3.87 12.28 28.20
N ARG A 128 4.51 11.15 28.50
CA ARG A 128 5.37 10.97 29.66
C ARG A 128 6.63 11.85 29.63
N THR A 129 7.31 11.96 28.47
CA THR A 129 8.61 12.62 28.34
C THR A 129 8.51 14.03 27.77
N MET A 130 7.36 14.38 27.18
CA MET A 130 7.10 15.65 26.50
C MET A 130 5.82 16.32 27.01
N SER A 131 5.53 16.24 28.33
CA SER A 131 4.37 16.90 28.94
C SER A 131 4.36 18.43 28.74
N PHE A 132 5.54 19.03 28.56
CA PHE A 132 5.75 20.46 28.30
C PHE A 132 5.69 20.85 26.82
N TYR A 133 5.52 19.89 25.87
CA TYR A 133 5.55 20.16 24.44
C TYR A 133 4.52 21.20 23.99
N LYS A 134 4.99 22.22 23.26
CA LYS A 134 4.17 23.30 22.67
C LYS A 134 4.33 23.38 21.16
N THR A 135 5.55 23.24 20.65
CA THR A 135 5.88 23.41 19.25
C THR A 135 6.89 22.36 18.77
N VAL A 136 7.05 22.20 17.45
CA VAL A 136 8.04 21.28 16.87
C VAL A 136 9.47 21.61 17.31
N ALA A 137 9.76 22.89 17.64
CA ALA A 137 11.08 23.29 18.13
C ALA A 137 11.48 22.57 19.44
N ASP A 138 10.52 22.14 20.24
CA ASP A 138 10.78 21.39 21.48
C ASP A 138 11.37 19.99 21.23
N LEU A 139 11.32 19.52 19.98
CA LEU A 139 11.93 18.25 19.57
C LEU A 139 13.42 18.35 19.30
N LYS A 140 14.02 19.54 19.28
CA LYS A 140 15.47 19.69 19.10
C LYS A 140 16.24 18.96 20.20
N GLY A 141 17.25 18.15 19.82
CA GLY A 141 18.02 17.29 20.72
C GLY A 141 17.27 16.07 21.26
N ARG A 142 16.04 15.79 20.78
CA ARG A 142 15.19 14.73 21.29
C ARG A 142 15.31 13.44 20.48
N LYS A 143 14.87 12.33 21.08
CA LYS A 143 14.86 11.00 20.46
C LYS A 143 13.50 10.73 19.81
N ILE A 144 13.50 10.46 18.53
CA ILE A 144 12.29 10.15 17.73
C ILE A 144 12.38 8.72 17.25
N GLY A 145 11.42 7.88 17.67
CA GLY A 145 11.31 6.48 17.22
C GLY A 145 10.81 6.40 15.78
N ILE A 146 11.44 5.54 15.00
CA ILE A 146 11.05 5.20 13.62
C ILE A 146 11.23 3.70 13.41
N ALA A 147 10.58 3.13 12.38
CA ALA A 147 10.78 1.71 12.05
C ALA A 147 12.23 1.42 11.61
N MET A 148 12.78 2.24 10.70
CA MET A 148 14.12 2.08 10.15
C MET A 148 14.56 3.38 9.47
N ALA A 149 15.87 3.63 9.40
CA ALA A 149 16.44 4.71 8.58
C ALA A 149 16.09 4.51 7.10
N GLY A 150 15.71 5.59 6.41
CA GLY A 150 15.28 5.57 5.02
C GLY A 150 13.83 5.10 4.81
N SER A 151 13.07 4.84 5.88
CA SER A 151 11.64 4.49 5.79
C SER A 151 10.75 5.73 5.57
N MET A 152 9.52 5.51 5.07
CA MET A 152 8.49 6.56 4.96
C MET A 152 8.19 7.19 6.33
N ALA A 153 8.26 6.45 7.43
CA ALA A 153 8.09 6.99 8.77
C ALA A 153 9.16 8.03 9.11
N GLN A 154 10.41 7.81 8.68
CA GLN A 154 11.46 8.82 8.82
C GLN A 154 11.21 10.02 7.90
N THR A 155 10.76 9.80 6.67
CA THR A 155 10.41 10.86 5.70
C THR A 155 9.32 11.78 6.26
N VAL A 156 8.26 11.21 6.85
CA VAL A 156 7.19 11.97 7.51
C VAL A 156 7.73 12.76 8.70
N ALA A 157 8.48 12.14 9.61
CA ALA A 157 9.08 12.81 10.76
C ALA A 157 10.00 13.96 10.35
N ARG A 158 10.89 13.74 9.37
CA ARG A 158 11.77 14.79 8.83
C ARG A 158 10.98 15.95 8.21
N SER A 159 9.88 15.65 7.52
CA SER A 159 9.00 16.68 6.93
C SER A 159 8.34 17.54 8.01
N VAL A 160 7.87 16.92 9.11
CA VAL A 160 7.32 17.63 10.27
C VAL A 160 8.37 18.56 10.89
N LEU A 161 9.57 18.05 11.13
CA LEU A 161 10.69 18.83 11.69
C LEU A 161 11.05 20.01 10.79
N THR A 162 11.26 19.77 9.51
CA THR A 162 11.64 20.82 8.53
C THR A 162 10.58 21.91 8.44
N ARG A 163 9.29 21.52 8.41
CA ARG A 163 8.18 22.49 8.39
C ARG A 163 8.11 23.31 9.68
N GLY A 164 8.46 22.72 10.82
CA GLY A 164 8.56 23.40 12.12
C GLY A 164 9.87 24.15 12.37
N GLY A 165 10.73 24.30 11.35
CA GLY A 165 12.00 25.02 11.45
C GLY A 165 13.10 24.27 12.20
N VAL A 166 12.95 22.95 12.41
CA VAL A 166 13.98 22.10 13.04
C VAL A 166 14.72 21.35 11.97
N VAL A 167 16.05 21.46 11.98
CA VAL A 167 16.90 20.68 11.07
C VAL A 167 16.85 19.20 11.51
N PRO A 168 16.57 18.27 10.60
CA PRO A 168 16.45 16.86 10.96
C PRO A 168 17.71 16.23 11.60
N SER A 169 18.89 16.80 11.40
CA SER A 169 20.12 16.40 12.08
C SER A 169 20.19 16.84 13.55
N ASP A 170 19.34 17.76 13.98
CA ASP A 170 19.27 18.23 15.36
C ASP A 170 18.43 17.29 16.27
N VAL A 171 17.96 16.17 15.75
CA VAL A 171 17.25 15.13 16.51
C VAL A 171 17.94 13.78 16.38
N HIS A 172 17.66 12.87 17.31
CA HIS A 172 18.19 11.52 17.29
C HIS A 172 17.11 10.53 16.85
N PHE A 173 17.21 9.99 15.63
CA PHE A 173 16.33 8.91 15.21
C PHE A 173 16.74 7.59 15.84
N VAL A 174 15.77 6.88 16.43
CA VAL A 174 15.96 5.58 17.09
C VAL A 174 15.18 4.53 16.30
N GLU A 175 15.85 3.54 15.78
CA GLU A 175 15.25 2.43 15.06
C GLU A 175 14.58 1.45 16.02
N LEU A 176 13.37 1.01 15.69
CA LEU A 176 12.53 0.15 16.50
C LEU A 176 12.28 -1.16 15.74
N ALA A 177 12.92 -2.22 16.21
CA ALA A 177 12.96 -3.51 15.51
C ALA A 177 11.59 -4.23 15.43
N SER A 178 10.62 -3.85 16.27
CA SER A 178 9.29 -4.48 16.33
C SER A 178 8.26 -3.55 16.99
N VAL A 179 6.98 -3.88 16.81
CA VAL A 179 5.86 -3.23 17.53
C VAL A 179 6.05 -3.31 19.05
N GLY A 180 6.47 -4.46 19.57
CA GLY A 180 6.74 -4.65 21.01
C GLY A 180 7.86 -3.73 21.51
N ALA A 181 8.96 -3.62 20.74
CA ALA A 181 10.07 -2.71 21.06
C ALA A 181 9.59 -1.24 21.06
N ALA A 182 8.75 -0.85 20.10
CA ALA A 182 8.19 0.50 20.03
C ALA A 182 7.33 0.84 21.25
N VAL A 183 6.40 -0.04 21.62
CA VAL A 183 5.55 0.11 22.81
C VAL A 183 6.41 0.20 24.09
N SER A 184 7.41 -0.68 24.22
CA SER A 184 8.32 -0.69 25.38
C SER A 184 9.12 0.62 25.47
N ALA A 185 9.67 1.11 24.35
CA ALA A 185 10.47 2.34 24.34
C ALA A 185 9.66 3.60 24.67
N VAL A 186 8.39 3.67 24.22
CA VAL A 186 7.46 4.74 24.60
C VAL A 186 7.16 4.70 26.10
N ARG A 187 6.78 3.53 26.63
CA ARG A 187 6.40 3.35 28.05
C ARG A 187 7.54 3.54 29.02
N SER A 188 8.74 3.09 28.66
CA SER A 188 9.92 3.28 29.51
C SER A 188 10.45 4.71 29.51
N GLY A 189 9.95 5.59 28.61
CA GLY A 189 10.43 6.97 28.47
C GLY A 189 11.76 7.08 27.73
N GLN A 190 12.13 6.08 26.93
CA GLN A 190 13.32 6.13 26.09
C GLN A 190 13.15 7.04 24.87
N LEU A 191 11.91 7.30 24.48
CA LEU A 191 11.53 8.15 23.35
C LEU A 191 10.88 9.46 23.82
N HIS A 192 11.00 10.47 22.99
CA HIS A 192 10.32 11.75 23.14
C HIS A 192 9.18 11.93 22.12
N ALA A 193 9.33 11.32 20.96
CA ALA A 193 8.31 11.22 19.91
C ALA A 193 8.44 9.91 19.17
N ILE A 194 7.42 9.54 18.40
CA ILE A 194 7.42 8.38 17.53
C ILE A 194 6.69 8.73 16.22
N SER A 195 7.23 8.23 15.10
CA SER A 195 6.59 8.23 13.79
C SER A 195 6.36 6.80 13.36
N CYS A 196 5.10 6.38 13.23
CA CYS A 196 4.78 5.00 12.88
C CYS A 196 3.45 4.88 12.15
N THR A 197 3.25 3.72 11.53
CA THR A 197 2.04 3.32 10.82
C THR A 197 0.97 2.77 11.77
N GLU A 198 -0.21 2.51 11.22
CA GLU A 198 -1.28 1.79 11.90
C GLU A 198 -1.07 0.26 11.83
N PRO A 199 -1.55 -0.48 12.83
CA PRO A 199 -2.41 -0.08 13.94
C PRO A 199 -1.67 0.45 15.20
N LEU A 200 -0.33 0.46 15.21
CA LEU A 200 0.46 0.82 16.39
C LEU A 200 0.15 2.23 16.92
N MET A 201 0.06 3.22 16.01
CA MET A 201 -0.18 4.61 16.43
C MET A 201 -1.52 4.76 17.16
N THR A 202 -2.58 4.13 16.64
CA THR A 202 -3.90 4.16 17.31
C THR A 202 -3.86 3.50 18.69
N VAL A 203 -3.10 2.41 18.88
CA VAL A 203 -2.94 1.77 20.18
C VAL A 203 -2.26 2.73 21.19
N LEU A 204 -1.20 3.41 20.78
CA LEU A 204 -0.49 4.36 21.64
C LEU A 204 -1.36 5.60 21.96
N GLU A 205 -2.08 6.10 20.97
CA GLU A 205 -2.99 7.25 21.12
C GLU A 205 -4.17 6.92 22.03
N HIS A 206 -4.82 5.76 21.85
CA HIS A 206 -5.94 5.32 22.68
C HIS A 206 -5.56 5.18 24.17
N ARG A 207 -4.32 4.79 24.44
CA ARG A 207 -3.79 4.70 25.80
C ARG A 207 -3.26 6.02 26.34
N ALA A 208 -3.43 7.12 25.62
CA ALA A 208 -2.88 8.44 25.95
C ALA A 208 -1.34 8.42 26.17
N GLU A 209 -0.64 7.44 25.60
CA GLU A 209 0.82 7.32 25.64
C GLU A 209 1.51 8.33 24.71
N VAL A 210 0.79 8.76 23.66
CA VAL A 210 1.23 9.81 22.72
C VAL A 210 0.13 10.82 22.45
N ARG A 211 0.54 12.04 22.09
CA ARG A 211 -0.32 13.10 21.54
C ARG A 211 0.11 13.37 20.10
N ILE A 212 -0.82 13.24 19.16
CA ILE A 212 -0.55 13.45 17.73
C ILE A 212 -0.22 14.93 17.46
N ILE A 213 0.83 15.16 16.69
CA ILE A 213 1.30 16.49 16.26
C ILE A 213 1.31 16.65 14.74
N ALA A 214 1.29 15.55 14.00
CA ALA A 214 1.08 15.53 12.57
C ALA A 214 0.44 14.19 12.17
N ASP A 215 -0.50 14.23 11.23
CA ASP A 215 -1.31 13.07 10.88
C ASP A 215 -1.46 12.94 9.36
N THR A 216 -0.75 12.01 8.76
CA THR A 216 -0.87 11.68 7.34
C THR A 216 -1.67 10.39 7.09
N ARG A 217 -2.49 9.97 8.07
CA ARG A 217 -3.46 8.89 7.93
C ARG A 217 -4.64 9.28 7.06
N SER A 218 -4.86 10.60 6.91
CA SER A 218 -5.88 11.18 6.05
C SER A 218 -5.27 11.86 4.82
N LEU A 219 -6.09 12.05 3.77
CA LEU A 219 -5.67 12.80 2.58
C LEU A 219 -5.44 14.28 2.90
N SER A 220 -6.29 14.86 3.74
CA SER A 220 -6.15 16.26 4.17
C SER A 220 -4.86 16.50 4.96
N GLY A 221 -4.51 15.60 5.89
CA GLY A 221 -3.27 15.70 6.65
C GLY A 221 -2.02 15.50 5.78
N ALA A 222 -2.07 14.62 4.79
CA ALA A 222 -1.01 14.49 3.81
C ALA A 222 -0.87 15.77 2.96
N GLN A 223 -1.99 16.33 2.49
CA GLN A 223 -2.01 17.60 1.76
C GLN A 223 -1.44 18.74 2.60
N GLU A 224 -1.81 18.81 3.87
CA GLU A 224 -1.29 19.81 4.79
C GLU A 224 0.23 19.68 4.97
N LEU A 225 0.75 18.49 5.24
CA LEU A 225 2.17 18.30 5.52
C LEU A 225 3.05 18.48 4.28
N PHE A 226 2.65 17.94 3.14
CA PHE A 226 3.49 17.86 1.94
C PHE A 226 3.18 18.94 0.89
N GLY A 227 2.03 19.62 1.00
CA GLY A 227 1.55 20.61 0.03
C GLY A 227 1.05 20.00 -1.27
N GLY A 228 0.58 18.75 -1.22
CA GLY A 228 0.02 18.00 -2.33
C GLY A 228 -0.27 16.54 -1.97
N PRO A 229 -0.95 15.79 -2.86
CA PRO A 229 -1.15 14.36 -2.67
C PRO A 229 0.21 13.65 -2.60
N MET A 230 0.36 12.70 -1.68
CA MET A 230 1.61 11.98 -1.45
C MET A 230 1.38 10.49 -1.60
N PRO A 231 1.66 9.88 -2.78
CA PRO A 231 1.54 8.45 -2.97
C PRO A 231 2.48 7.72 -2.01
N ALA A 232 2.00 6.63 -1.44
CA ALA A 232 2.73 5.90 -0.41
C ALA A 232 2.96 4.44 -0.81
N ALA A 233 2.31 3.49 -0.13
CA ALA A 233 2.50 2.09 -0.46
C ALA A 233 2.06 1.76 -1.90
N CYS A 234 2.90 1.03 -2.61
CA CYS A 234 2.66 0.54 -3.98
C CYS A 234 3.38 -0.78 -4.21
N LEU A 235 3.00 -1.52 -5.26
CA LEU A 235 3.86 -2.58 -5.78
C LEU A 235 4.78 -1.99 -6.83
N TYR A 236 6.07 -2.29 -6.69
CA TYR A 236 7.09 -1.90 -7.67
C TYR A 236 8.15 -3.00 -7.82
N ALA A 237 8.77 -3.05 -9.00
CA ALA A 237 9.78 -4.03 -9.35
C ALA A 237 10.85 -3.41 -10.25
N PRO A 238 11.99 -4.09 -10.49
CA PRO A 238 12.95 -3.67 -11.49
C PRO A 238 12.27 -3.40 -12.83
N ALA A 239 12.63 -2.32 -13.52
CA ALA A 239 12.00 -1.93 -14.78
C ALA A 239 12.04 -3.05 -15.83
N ASP A 240 13.12 -3.81 -15.86
CA ASP A 240 13.30 -5.00 -16.71
C ASP A 240 12.29 -6.10 -16.39
N PHE A 241 12.01 -6.33 -15.09
CA PHE A 241 11.00 -7.31 -14.68
C PHE A 241 9.62 -6.90 -15.21
N VAL A 242 9.24 -5.63 -15.01
CA VAL A 242 7.95 -5.10 -15.49
C VAL A 242 7.82 -5.21 -17.02
N GLN A 243 8.90 -4.94 -17.75
CA GLN A 243 8.92 -5.01 -19.21
C GLN A 243 8.87 -6.45 -19.74
N LYS A 244 9.58 -7.38 -19.09
CA LYS A 244 9.71 -8.78 -19.55
C LYS A 244 8.53 -9.65 -19.13
N ASN A 245 7.76 -9.25 -18.11
CA ASN A 245 6.68 -10.04 -17.53
C ASN A 245 5.33 -9.27 -17.48
N PRO A 246 4.86 -8.67 -18.59
CA PRO A 246 3.69 -7.78 -18.57
C PRO A 246 2.39 -8.50 -18.17
N LYS A 247 2.21 -9.79 -18.46
CA LYS A 247 1.01 -10.54 -18.04
C LYS A 247 1.06 -10.85 -16.55
N THR A 248 2.23 -11.18 -16.01
CA THR A 248 2.45 -11.38 -14.57
C THR A 248 2.16 -10.10 -13.79
N VAL A 249 2.68 -8.95 -14.26
CA VAL A 249 2.42 -7.64 -13.66
C VAL A 249 0.94 -7.26 -13.76
N GLN A 250 0.29 -7.57 -14.88
CA GLN A 250 -1.15 -7.35 -15.03
C GLN A 250 -1.96 -8.22 -14.05
N ALA A 251 -1.60 -9.49 -13.89
CA ALA A 251 -2.25 -10.42 -12.96
C ALA A 251 -2.08 -9.94 -11.50
N LEU A 252 -0.88 -9.52 -11.09
CA LEU A 252 -0.64 -8.90 -9.78
C LEU A 252 -1.52 -7.66 -9.58
N THR A 253 -1.55 -6.78 -10.59
CA THR A 253 -2.35 -5.55 -10.54
C THR A 253 -3.84 -5.84 -10.43
N HIS A 254 -4.34 -6.85 -11.16
CA HIS A 254 -5.74 -7.30 -11.06
C HIS A 254 -6.08 -7.75 -9.65
N ALA A 255 -5.26 -8.61 -9.04
CA ALA A 255 -5.48 -9.11 -7.68
C ALA A 255 -5.53 -7.95 -6.66
N ILE A 256 -4.62 -7.00 -6.77
CA ILE A 256 -4.59 -5.84 -5.87
C ILE A 256 -5.80 -4.93 -6.10
N VAL A 257 -6.15 -4.55 -7.33
CA VAL A 257 -7.30 -3.67 -7.59
C VAL A 257 -8.62 -4.34 -7.17
N HIS A 258 -8.72 -5.66 -7.30
CA HIS A 258 -9.86 -6.41 -6.75
C HIS A 258 -9.94 -6.31 -5.22
N ALA A 259 -8.80 -6.42 -4.52
CA ALA A 259 -8.73 -6.23 -3.06
C ALA A 259 -9.04 -4.77 -2.66
N LEU A 260 -8.55 -3.78 -3.40
CA LEU A 260 -8.88 -2.37 -3.16
C LEU A 260 -10.39 -2.14 -3.27
N LYS A 261 -11.02 -2.69 -4.29
CA LYS A 261 -12.48 -2.60 -4.46
C LYS A 261 -13.24 -3.27 -3.33
N TRP A 262 -12.81 -4.46 -2.90
CA TRP A 262 -13.41 -5.15 -1.76
C TRP A 262 -13.32 -4.29 -0.49
N LEU A 263 -12.17 -3.67 -0.20
CA LEU A 263 -11.96 -2.81 0.97
C LEU A 263 -12.85 -1.57 1.00
N GLN A 264 -13.31 -1.08 -0.16
CA GLN A 264 -14.25 0.05 -0.21
C GLN A 264 -15.62 -0.29 0.38
N THR A 265 -16.06 -1.54 0.24
CA THR A 265 -17.41 -1.99 0.61
C THR A 265 -17.43 -2.96 1.78
N ALA A 266 -16.29 -3.47 2.22
CA ALA A 266 -16.18 -4.42 3.31
C ALA A 266 -16.78 -3.88 4.61
N SER A 267 -17.62 -4.69 5.26
CA SER A 267 -18.10 -4.40 6.59
C SER A 267 -17.00 -4.64 7.65
N PRO A 268 -17.13 -4.09 8.86
CA PRO A 268 -16.22 -4.39 9.96
C PRO A 268 -16.10 -5.90 10.25
N SER A 269 -17.19 -6.65 10.15
CA SER A 269 -17.21 -8.11 10.35
C SER A 269 -16.42 -8.84 9.27
N ASP A 270 -16.58 -8.43 7.99
CA ASP A 270 -15.85 -9.04 6.89
C ASP A 270 -14.35 -8.80 7.05
N LEU A 271 -13.96 -7.57 7.40
CA LEU A 271 -12.56 -7.22 7.62
C LEU A 271 -11.91 -8.08 8.71
N ILE A 272 -12.57 -8.18 9.88
CA ILE A 272 -12.04 -8.95 11.02
C ILE A 272 -11.93 -10.44 10.70
N LYS A 273 -12.84 -10.97 9.89
CA LYS A 273 -12.82 -12.37 9.45
C LYS A 273 -11.61 -12.69 8.56
N GLU A 274 -11.27 -11.78 7.65
CA GLU A 274 -10.20 -12.02 6.67
C GLU A 274 -8.81 -11.64 7.18
N VAL A 275 -8.70 -10.66 8.10
CA VAL A 275 -7.40 -10.25 8.64
C VAL A 275 -6.90 -11.23 9.69
N PRO A 276 -5.66 -11.74 9.59
CA PRO A 276 -5.08 -12.63 10.58
C PRO A 276 -5.13 -12.02 12.00
N GLU A 277 -5.49 -12.84 12.99
CA GLU A 277 -5.62 -12.39 14.39
C GLU A 277 -4.31 -11.77 14.92
N ALA A 278 -3.16 -12.32 14.52
CA ALA A 278 -1.85 -11.79 14.88
C ALA A 278 -1.62 -10.31 14.45
N TYR A 279 -2.33 -9.82 13.42
CA TYR A 279 -2.20 -8.44 12.95
C TYR A 279 -3.07 -7.46 13.78
N GLN A 280 -4.03 -7.97 14.52
CA GLN A 280 -5.01 -7.17 15.26
C GLN A 280 -4.47 -6.68 16.62
N LEU A 281 -3.21 -6.96 16.96
CA LEU A 281 -2.53 -6.55 18.20
C LEU A 281 -3.31 -6.93 19.48
N GLY A 282 -4.11 -8.00 19.44
CA GLY A 282 -4.92 -8.49 20.54
C GLY A 282 -6.20 -7.68 20.83
N ASP A 283 -6.54 -6.69 20.00
CA ASP A 283 -7.73 -5.85 20.16
C ASP A 283 -8.40 -5.53 18.83
N ARG A 284 -9.48 -6.26 18.54
CA ARG A 284 -10.28 -6.11 17.31
C ARG A 284 -10.91 -4.73 17.17
N SER A 285 -11.32 -4.13 18.27
CA SER A 285 -11.96 -2.81 18.26
C SER A 285 -10.97 -1.72 17.91
N LEU A 286 -9.76 -1.77 18.49
CA LEU A 286 -8.67 -0.86 18.14
C LEU A 286 -8.17 -1.06 16.72
N TYR A 287 -8.13 -2.31 16.22
CA TYR A 287 -7.80 -2.57 14.83
C TYR A 287 -8.82 -1.92 13.88
N LEU A 288 -10.12 -2.07 14.15
CA LEU A 288 -11.17 -1.42 13.36
C LEU A 288 -11.10 0.11 13.44
N ALA A 289 -10.83 0.65 14.64
CA ALA A 289 -10.62 2.09 14.80
C ALA A 289 -9.42 2.60 13.97
N SER A 290 -8.32 1.83 13.95
CA SER A 290 -7.15 2.10 13.13
C SER A 290 -7.47 2.08 11.62
N PHE A 291 -8.20 1.05 11.18
CA PHE A 291 -8.65 0.95 9.79
C PHE A 291 -9.52 2.13 9.37
N ASN A 292 -10.48 2.55 10.21
CA ASN A 292 -11.34 3.69 9.91
C ASN A 292 -10.53 4.99 9.75
N LYS A 293 -9.44 5.17 10.49
CA LYS A 293 -8.56 6.34 10.36
C LYS A 293 -7.80 6.39 9.03
N VAL A 294 -7.48 5.24 8.45
CA VAL A 294 -6.70 5.16 7.21
C VAL A 294 -7.54 4.81 5.98
N ARG A 295 -8.83 4.50 6.15
CA ARG A 295 -9.67 3.98 5.06
C ARG A 295 -9.67 4.87 3.82
N GLU A 296 -9.78 6.19 4.00
CA GLU A 296 -9.73 7.13 2.87
C GLU A 296 -8.35 7.22 2.19
N ALA A 297 -7.28 6.89 2.91
CA ALA A 297 -5.92 6.87 2.39
C ALA A 297 -5.61 5.61 1.58
N ILE A 298 -6.42 4.56 1.67
CA ILE A 298 -6.31 3.38 0.81
C ILE A 298 -6.65 3.79 -0.63
N ALA A 299 -5.90 3.31 -1.60
CA ALA A 299 -6.17 3.58 -3.01
C ALA A 299 -7.52 2.98 -3.42
N VAL A 300 -8.19 3.63 -4.37
CA VAL A 300 -9.51 3.15 -4.86
C VAL A 300 -9.37 2.32 -6.14
N ASP A 301 -8.42 2.65 -7.00
CA ASP A 301 -8.27 2.12 -8.35
C ASP A 301 -6.82 1.73 -8.73
N GLY A 302 -5.88 1.89 -7.80
CA GLY A 302 -4.47 1.56 -8.00
C GLY A 302 -3.68 2.56 -8.86
N LEU A 303 -4.27 3.67 -9.29
CA LEU A 303 -3.61 4.68 -10.13
C LEU A 303 -2.69 5.60 -9.31
N ILE A 304 -1.52 5.90 -9.86
CA ILE A 304 -0.56 6.86 -9.33
C ILE A 304 -0.76 8.19 -10.08
N SER A 305 -1.04 9.27 -9.34
CA SER A 305 -1.26 10.59 -9.96
C SER A 305 0.07 11.27 -10.30
N ASP A 306 0.09 12.01 -11.42
CA ASP A 306 1.25 12.82 -11.82
C ASP A 306 1.56 13.90 -10.78
N GLU A 307 0.53 14.52 -10.18
CA GLU A 307 0.71 15.51 -9.12
C GLU A 307 1.34 14.86 -7.88
N GLY A 308 0.91 13.65 -7.51
CA GLY A 308 1.48 12.90 -6.39
C GLY A 308 2.96 12.58 -6.61
N SER A 309 3.33 12.12 -7.80
CA SER A 309 4.73 11.83 -8.13
C SER A 309 5.61 13.09 -8.05
N LYS A 310 5.11 14.24 -8.51
CA LYS A 310 5.77 15.54 -8.38
C LYS A 310 5.89 15.98 -6.91
N THR A 311 4.87 15.72 -6.09
CA THR A 311 4.92 16.00 -4.65
C THR A 311 6.00 15.17 -3.98
N ALA A 312 6.07 13.85 -4.25
CA ALA A 312 7.10 12.99 -3.72
C ALA A 312 8.51 13.48 -4.08
N LEU A 313 8.74 13.87 -5.34
CA LEU A 313 10.01 14.45 -5.78
C LEU A 313 10.36 15.74 -5.02
N ARG A 314 9.39 16.67 -4.87
CA ARG A 314 9.60 17.91 -4.10
C ARG A 314 9.94 17.63 -2.63
N VAL A 315 9.26 16.68 -2.00
CA VAL A 315 9.52 16.27 -0.61
C VAL A 315 10.93 15.75 -0.46
N ILE A 316 11.35 14.83 -1.33
CA ILE A 316 12.72 14.28 -1.32
C ILE A 316 13.76 15.41 -1.46
N GLY A 317 13.57 16.31 -2.42
CA GLY A 317 14.48 17.43 -2.64
C GLY A 317 14.54 18.44 -1.48
N ARG A 318 13.42 18.64 -0.76
CA ARG A 318 13.44 19.48 0.46
C ARG A 318 14.18 18.83 1.62
N LEU A 319 14.14 17.50 1.72
CA LEU A 319 14.79 16.74 2.78
C LEU A 319 16.27 16.45 2.52
N ASP A 320 16.70 16.53 1.26
CA ASP A 320 18.08 16.30 0.84
C ASP A 320 18.42 17.20 -0.35
N SER A 321 19.04 18.36 -0.08
CA SER A 321 19.42 19.35 -1.07
C SER A 321 20.55 18.89 -2.02
N SER A 322 21.21 17.76 -1.72
CA SER A 322 22.22 17.17 -2.61
C SER A 322 21.61 16.52 -3.86
N ILE A 323 20.27 16.34 -3.87
CA ILE A 323 19.59 15.70 -4.98
C ILE A 323 19.42 16.67 -6.16
N LYS A 324 19.94 16.26 -7.29
CA LYS A 324 19.72 16.95 -8.57
C LYS A 324 18.36 16.55 -9.13
N LEU A 325 17.31 17.32 -8.78
CA LEU A 325 15.93 17.01 -9.15
C LEU A 325 15.70 16.97 -10.66
N ASP A 326 16.45 17.78 -11.41
CA ASP A 326 16.45 17.86 -12.87
C ASP A 326 16.94 16.57 -13.56
N LYS A 327 17.69 15.72 -12.85
CA LYS A 327 18.13 14.41 -13.36
C LYS A 327 17.14 13.28 -13.11
N ILE A 328 16.05 13.52 -12.39
CA ILE A 328 15.02 12.52 -12.10
C ILE A 328 13.93 12.59 -13.16
N ASP A 329 13.78 11.52 -13.91
CA ASP A 329 12.67 11.32 -14.84
C ASP A 329 11.54 10.56 -14.16
N LEU A 330 10.49 11.28 -13.76
CA LEU A 330 9.33 10.69 -13.08
C LEU A 330 8.59 9.67 -13.98
N ALA A 331 8.61 9.81 -15.30
CA ALA A 331 7.98 8.87 -16.21
C ALA A 331 8.61 7.46 -16.16
N ARG A 332 9.84 7.36 -15.65
CA ARG A 332 10.55 6.09 -15.44
C ARG A 332 10.26 5.46 -14.08
N THR A 333 9.62 6.18 -13.13
CA THR A 333 9.37 5.71 -11.77
C THR A 333 8.08 4.93 -11.63
N PHE A 334 7.12 5.10 -12.54
CA PHE A 334 5.84 4.36 -12.51
C PHE A 334 5.22 4.18 -13.89
N THR A 335 4.19 3.33 -13.93
CA THR A 335 3.28 3.18 -15.07
C THR A 335 1.86 2.92 -14.56
N ASN A 336 0.89 3.55 -15.19
CA ASN A 336 -0.54 3.33 -14.92
C ASN A 336 -1.20 2.37 -15.93
N GLU A 337 -0.44 1.80 -16.85
CA GLU A 337 -0.99 0.93 -17.90
C GLU A 337 -1.79 -0.23 -17.33
N PHE A 338 -1.21 -0.93 -16.36
CA PHE A 338 -1.81 -2.11 -15.74
C PHE A 338 -2.99 -1.75 -14.84
N ALA A 339 -2.85 -0.69 -14.05
CA ALA A 339 -3.90 -0.21 -13.15
C ALA A 339 -5.13 0.29 -13.92
N ARG A 340 -4.97 0.97 -15.07
CA ARG A 340 -6.10 1.35 -15.94
C ARG A 340 -6.89 0.14 -16.42
N LYS A 341 -6.22 -0.90 -16.94
CA LYS A 341 -6.86 -2.14 -17.37
C LYS A 341 -7.58 -2.86 -16.21
N ALA A 342 -6.97 -2.85 -15.02
CA ALA A 342 -7.58 -3.43 -13.83
C ALA A 342 -8.82 -2.63 -13.37
N LYS A 343 -8.73 -1.30 -13.37
CA LYS A 343 -9.85 -0.40 -13.08
C LYS A 343 -11.05 -0.68 -13.99
N ASP A 344 -10.82 -0.79 -15.29
CA ASP A 344 -11.88 -1.10 -16.27
C ASP A 344 -12.49 -2.48 -16.02
N LYS A 345 -11.65 -3.51 -15.75
CA LYS A 345 -12.09 -4.89 -15.47
C LYS A 345 -12.99 -4.95 -14.24
N PHE A 346 -12.63 -4.28 -13.16
CA PHE A 346 -13.34 -4.37 -11.88
C PHE A 346 -14.32 -3.21 -11.64
N ARG A 347 -14.36 -2.21 -12.52
CA ARG A 347 -15.16 -0.99 -12.34
C ARG A 347 -14.84 -0.31 -11.01
N ALA A 348 -13.57 -0.16 -10.72
CA ALA A 348 -13.04 0.37 -9.48
C ALA A 348 -12.89 1.91 -9.52
#